data_dc72c57c47dd017393041d175e846847
#
_entry.id   dc72c57c47dd017393041d175e846847
#
_cell.length_a   1.000
_cell.length_b   1.000
_cell.length_c   1.000
_cell.angle_alpha   90.00
_cell.angle_beta   90.00
_cell.angle_gamma   90.00
#
_symmetry.space_group_name_H-M   'P 1'
#
loop_
_entity.id
_entity.type
_entity.pdbx_description
1 polymer ?
#
loop_
_entity_poly.entity_id
_entity_poly.type
_entity_poly.pdbx_seq_one_letter_code
_entity_poly.pdbx_strand_id
1 'polypeptide(L)'
;MGSILEKIEQALKDMLIGWIESNLTNMFTDVNEKVGTIAAEVGQTPSGWNGGVYQMIRGLSENVIVPIAGIIITFVLCYELISMITEKNNLHDMDTWMFFKWFFKAAVAIYLVTHTFDIVMAVFDIGQNVVSGAAGVIHGNTSIDIDATIAQMRTGMENMGVGELLGLSIETLLISLCLKIMAILITVILYGRMIEIYCTVSIAPIPIATMSNREWGSIGTNYLKGLFALAFQGFLIMVCVGIYAVLINGMIIADSIHSALFSVAAYTVILCFSLFKTGSLAKSIFHAH
;
A
#
# COMPACT_ATOMS: atom_id res chain seq x y z
N MET A 1 -47.52 -39.27 11.05
CA MET A 1 -47.11 -38.33 10.03
C MET A 1 -46.32 -37.13 10.62
N GLY A 2 -46.76 -36.56 11.77
CA GLY A 2 -46.07 -35.44 12.40
C GLY A 2 -44.58 -35.72 12.73
N SER A 3 -44.26 -36.86 13.35
CA SER A 3 -42.89 -37.19 13.77
C SER A 3 -41.91 -37.42 12.63
N ILE A 4 -42.36 -37.73 11.42
CA ILE A 4 -41.50 -37.88 10.23
C ILE A 4 -41.23 -36.50 9.62
N LEU A 5 -42.24 -35.65 9.55
CA LEU A 5 -42.08 -34.25 9.08
C LEU A 5 -41.18 -33.46 10.00
N GLU A 6 -41.32 -33.58 11.31
CA GLU A 6 -40.44 -32.94 12.31
C GLU A 6 -38.98 -33.40 12.17
N LYS A 7 -38.77 -34.72 11.93
CA LYS A 7 -37.40 -35.25 11.69
C LYS A 7 -36.76 -34.73 10.40
N ILE A 8 -37.58 -34.59 9.32
CA ILE A 8 -37.12 -34.03 8.07
C ILE A 8 -36.79 -32.55 8.23
N GLU A 9 -37.64 -31.80 8.92
CA GLU A 9 -37.39 -30.38 9.21
C GLU A 9 -36.16 -30.20 10.04
N GLN A 10 -35.93 -31.02 11.09
CA GLN A 10 -34.73 -30.96 11.91
C GLN A 10 -33.45 -31.29 11.10
N ALA A 11 -33.50 -32.36 10.29
CA ALA A 11 -32.38 -32.72 9.44
C ALA A 11 -32.04 -31.62 8.41
N LEU A 12 -33.05 -30.91 7.89
CA LEU A 12 -32.87 -29.78 6.99
C LEU A 12 -32.26 -28.58 7.71
N LYS A 13 -32.70 -28.28 8.94
CA LYS A 13 -32.10 -27.24 9.78
C LYS A 13 -30.63 -27.53 10.06
N ASP A 14 -30.29 -28.74 10.50
CA ASP A 14 -28.95 -29.15 10.83
C ASP A 14 -27.99 -29.02 9.61
N MET A 15 -28.51 -29.41 8.43
CA MET A 15 -27.74 -29.25 7.17
C MET A 15 -27.52 -27.79 6.81
N LEU A 16 -28.53 -26.92 6.93
CA LEU A 16 -28.43 -25.49 6.65
C LEU A 16 -27.47 -24.80 7.63
N ILE A 17 -27.60 -25.09 8.93
CA ILE A 17 -26.72 -24.55 9.97
C ILE A 17 -25.27 -24.94 9.67
N GLY A 18 -24.98 -26.22 9.39
CA GLY A 18 -23.64 -26.69 9.07
C GLY A 18 -23.04 -26.00 7.81
N TRP A 19 -23.90 -25.76 6.80
CA TRP A 19 -23.43 -25.02 5.59
C TRP A 19 -23.18 -23.55 5.88
N ILE A 20 -24.03 -22.88 6.66
CA ILE A 20 -23.84 -21.50 7.09
C ILE A 20 -22.58 -21.39 7.96
N GLU A 21 -22.37 -22.26 8.93
CA GLU A 21 -21.16 -22.30 9.77
C GLU A 21 -19.89 -22.44 8.94
N SER A 22 -19.91 -23.34 7.95
CA SER A 22 -18.75 -23.50 7.05
C SER A 22 -18.45 -22.20 6.26
N ASN A 23 -19.48 -21.53 5.74
CA ASN A 23 -19.33 -20.27 5.04
C ASN A 23 -18.83 -19.15 5.96
N LEU A 24 -19.36 -19.05 7.18
CA LEU A 24 -18.94 -18.06 8.17
C LEU A 24 -17.50 -18.29 8.62
N THR A 25 -17.11 -19.54 8.88
CA THR A 25 -15.75 -19.91 9.23
C THR A 25 -14.77 -19.49 8.13
N ASN A 26 -15.06 -19.82 6.86
CA ASN A 26 -14.24 -19.42 5.73
C ASN A 26 -14.16 -17.90 5.62
N MET A 27 -15.27 -17.19 5.78
CA MET A 27 -15.34 -15.75 5.70
C MET A 27 -14.47 -15.05 6.77
N PHE A 28 -14.57 -15.48 8.04
CA PHE A 28 -13.77 -14.92 9.13
C PHE A 28 -12.30 -15.31 9.02
N THR A 29 -11.99 -16.50 8.52
CA THR A 29 -10.62 -16.92 8.19
C THR A 29 -10.04 -16.01 7.12
N ASP A 30 -10.76 -15.80 6.01
CA ASP A 30 -10.35 -14.89 4.93
C ASP A 30 -10.12 -13.46 5.44
N VAL A 31 -10.94 -12.97 6.38
CA VAL A 31 -10.76 -11.64 7.00
C VAL A 31 -9.49 -11.59 7.85
N ASN A 32 -9.23 -12.57 8.71
CA ASN A 32 -8.03 -12.63 9.55
C ASN A 32 -6.76 -12.74 8.69
N GLU A 33 -6.75 -13.63 7.69
CA GLU A 33 -5.63 -13.82 6.77
C GLU A 33 -5.37 -12.56 5.94
N LYS A 34 -6.41 -11.81 5.57
CA LYS A 34 -6.28 -10.60 4.75
C LYS A 34 -5.48 -9.52 5.46
N VAL A 35 -5.71 -9.32 6.76
CA VAL A 35 -4.92 -8.37 7.57
C VAL A 35 -3.44 -8.74 7.55
N GLY A 36 -3.11 -10.01 7.76
CA GLY A 36 -1.75 -10.53 7.72
C GLY A 36 -1.11 -10.41 6.33
N THR A 37 -1.86 -10.76 5.29
CA THR A 37 -1.39 -10.69 3.89
C THR A 37 -1.08 -9.25 3.48
N ILE A 38 -1.98 -8.29 3.79
CA ILE A 38 -1.73 -6.87 3.47
C ILE A 38 -0.48 -6.38 4.19
N ALA A 39 -0.32 -6.71 5.48
CA ALA A 39 0.85 -6.32 6.26
C ALA A 39 2.15 -6.91 5.67
N ALA A 40 2.13 -8.18 5.26
CA ALA A 40 3.27 -8.84 4.64
C ALA A 40 3.63 -8.23 3.28
N GLU A 41 2.65 -8.00 2.41
CA GLU A 41 2.85 -7.42 1.07
C GLU A 41 3.35 -5.97 1.14
N VAL A 42 2.75 -5.15 2.01
CA VAL A 42 3.15 -3.74 2.18
C VAL A 42 4.51 -3.62 2.86
N GLY A 43 4.87 -4.59 3.71
CA GLY A 43 6.14 -4.68 4.40
C GLY A 43 7.31 -5.16 3.53
N GLN A 44 7.08 -5.56 2.27
CA GLN A 44 8.16 -5.95 1.37
C GLN A 44 8.90 -4.74 0.80
N THR A 45 10.24 -4.85 0.74
CA THR A 45 11.04 -3.89 -0.05
C THR A 45 10.84 -4.14 -1.54
N PRO A 46 11.07 -3.15 -2.41
CA PRO A 46 11.05 -3.40 -3.86
C PRO A 46 12.03 -4.52 -4.27
N SER A 47 13.22 -4.59 -3.64
CA SER A 47 14.20 -5.65 -3.91
C SER A 47 13.71 -7.04 -3.48
N GLY A 48 12.92 -7.15 -2.41
CA GLY A 48 12.37 -8.39 -1.87
C GLY A 48 11.11 -8.88 -2.58
N TRP A 49 10.33 -7.98 -3.18
CA TRP A 49 9.05 -8.31 -3.82
C TRP A 49 9.21 -9.20 -5.06
N ASN A 50 10.11 -8.83 -5.98
CA ASN A 50 10.42 -9.63 -7.15
C ASN A 50 11.82 -9.30 -7.67
N GLY A 51 12.78 -10.19 -7.42
CA GLY A 51 14.17 -9.99 -7.82
C GLY A 51 14.37 -9.86 -9.33
N GLY A 52 13.57 -10.52 -10.17
CA GLY A 52 13.63 -10.42 -11.63
C GLY A 52 13.20 -9.03 -12.12
N VAL A 53 12.07 -8.52 -11.62
CA VAL A 53 11.59 -7.16 -11.92
C VAL A 53 12.60 -6.12 -11.42
N TYR A 54 13.11 -6.28 -10.19
CA TYR A 54 14.11 -5.39 -9.61
C TYR A 54 15.34 -5.25 -10.51
N GLN A 55 15.94 -6.38 -10.94
CA GLN A 55 17.12 -6.38 -11.81
C GLN A 55 16.85 -5.76 -13.18
N MET A 56 15.68 -6.03 -13.76
CA MET A 56 15.26 -5.42 -15.03
C MET A 56 15.15 -3.90 -14.90
N ILE A 57 14.48 -3.40 -13.86
CA ILE A 57 14.30 -1.95 -13.63
C ILE A 57 15.63 -1.28 -13.32
N ARG A 58 16.50 -1.92 -12.53
CA ARG A 58 17.86 -1.45 -12.30
C ARG A 58 18.63 -1.32 -13.61
N GLY A 59 18.60 -2.35 -14.45
CA GLY A 59 19.26 -2.32 -15.76
C GLY A 59 18.71 -1.22 -16.67
N LEU A 60 17.40 -0.98 -16.68
CA LEU A 60 16.79 0.15 -17.43
C LEU A 60 17.26 1.50 -16.89
N SER A 61 17.27 1.67 -15.57
CA SER A 61 17.72 2.92 -14.96
C SER A 61 19.20 3.19 -15.26
N GLU A 62 20.08 2.21 -15.01
CA GLU A 62 21.53 2.38 -15.14
C GLU A 62 22.00 2.47 -16.60
N ASN A 63 21.46 1.62 -17.51
CA ASN A 63 22.00 1.54 -18.87
C ASN A 63 21.27 2.43 -19.89
N VAL A 64 20.03 2.87 -19.59
CA VAL A 64 19.23 3.68 -20.52
C VAL A 64 19.02 5.09 -19.97
N ILE A 65 18.62 5.22 -18.72
CA ILE A 65 18.20 6.52 -18.17
C ILE A 65 19.40 7.32 -17.65
N VAL A 66 20.38 6.70 -16.99
CA VAL A 66 21.60 7.39 -16.51
C VAL A 66 22.37 8.08 -17.64
N PRO A 67 22.61 7.48 -18.83
CA PRO A 67 23.21 8.19 -19.97
C PRO A 67 22.42 9.43 -20.38
N ILE A 68 21.11 9.38 -20.41
CA ILE A 68 20.24 10.53 -20.73
C ILE A 68 20.38 11.60 -19.66
N ALA A 69 20.33 11.20 -18.39
CA ALA A 69 20.51 12.09 -17.25
C ALA A 69 21.93 12.74 -17.28
N GLY A 70 22.94 12.01 -17.78
CA GLY A 70 24.30 12.52 -18.01
C GLY A 70 24.33 13.68 -19.01
N ILE A 71 23.56 13.62 -20.08
CA ILE A 71 23.43 14.73 -21.04
C ILE A 71 22.73 15.92 -20.35
N ILE A 72 21.65 15.67 -19.62
CA ILE A 72 20.89 16.70 -18.92
C ILE A 72 21.78 17.41 -17.88
N ILE A 73 22.48 16.66 -17.04
CA ILE A 73 23.34 17.26 -16.01
C ILE A 73 24.50 18.06 -16.61
N THR A 74 25.07 17.59 -17.73
CA THR A 74 26.10 18.34 -18.44
C THR A 74 25.55 19.68 -18.90
N PHE A 75 24.39 19.72 -19.53
CA PHE A 75 23.72 20.95 -19.92
C PHE A 75 23.43 21.87 -18.72
N VAL A 76 22.85 21.30 -17.65
CA VAL A 76 22.55 22.03 -16.40
C VAL A 76 23.79 22.65 -15.79
N LEU A 77 24.91 21.93 -15.72
CA LEU A 77 26.16 22.42 -15.15
C LEU A 77 26.80 23.49 -16.03
N CYS A 78 26.78 23.36 -17.36
CA CYS A 78 27.23 24.39 -18.28
C CYS A 78 26.42 25.68 -18.15
N TYR A 79 25.08 25.54 -18.09
CA TYR A 79 24.19 26.69 -17.90
C TYR A 79 24.48 27.42 -16.57
N GLU A 80 24.62 26.65 -15.47
CA GLU A 80 24.97 27.20 -14.16
C GLU A 80 26.31 27.96 -14.19
N LEU A 81 27.33 27.42 -14.87
CA LEU A 81 28.62 28.06 -15.01
C LEU A 81 28.51 29.38 -15.80
N ILE A 82 27.76 29.38 -16.91
CA ILE A 82 27.50 30.58 -17.71
C ILE A 82 26.76 31.63 -16.88
N SER A 83 25.72 31.23 -16.15
CA SER A 83 24.95 32.13 -15.28
C SER A 83 25.83 32.74 -14.20
N MET A 84 26.72 31.96 -13.57
CA MET A 84 27.68 32.46 -12.59
C MET A 84 28.65 33.51 -13.16
N ILE A 85 29.09 33.33 -14.41
CA ILE A 85 30.00 34.26 -15.09
C ILE A 85 29.26 35.54 -15.47
N THR A 86 28.02 35.44 -15.96
CA THR A 86 27.23 36.58 -16.44
C THR A 86 26.61 37.43 -15.34
N GLU A 87 26.25 36.85 -14.19
CA GLU A 87 25.72 37.58 -13.03
C GLU A 87 26.76 38.58 -12.44
N LYS A 88 28.06 38.35 -12.62
CA LYS A 88 29.10 39.27 -12.22
C LYS A 88 29.56 40.11 -13.41
N ASN A 89 29.11 41.34 -13.47
CA ASN A 89 29.37 42.31 -14.54
C ASN A 89 30.85 42.62 -14.81
N ASN A 90 31.80 42.07 -14.03
CA ASN A 90 33.23 42.25 -14.21
C ASN A 90 33.98 40.92 -14.08
N LEU A 91 34.54 40.43 -15.16
CA LEU A 91 35.46 39.29 -15.19
C LEU A 91 36.68 39.45 -14.25
N HIS A 92 36.95 40.68 -13.79
CA HIS A 92 38.10 41.00 -12.92
C HIS A 92 37.83 40.67 -11.44
N ASP A 93 36.57 40.51 -11.04
CA ASP A 93 36.13 40.16 -9.67
C ASP A 93 35.81 38.67 -9.49
N MET A 94 36.25 37.82 -10.42
CA MET A 94 36.02 36.37 -10.32
C MET A 94 36.97 35.76 -9.29
N ASP A 95 36.40 35.46 -8.12
CA ASP A 95 37.12 34.78 -7.06
C ASP A 95 37.32 33.29 -7.41
N THR A 96 38.56 32.81 -7.32
CA THR A 96 38.94 31.40 -7.51
C THR A 96 38.06 30.47 -6.64
N TRP A 97 37.60 30.96 -5.49
CA TRP A 97 36.69 30.25 -4.58
C TRP A 97 35.33 29.93 -5.20
N MET A 98 34.87 30.73 -6.14
CA MET A 98 33.60 30.52 -6.86
C MET A 98 33.66 29.31 -7.79
N PHE A 99 34.76 29.16 -8.52
CA PHE A 99 35.00 27.98 -9.35
C PHE A 99 35.13 26.70 -8.50
N PHE A 100 35.74 26.81 -7.33
CA PHE A 100 35.88 25.68 -6.43
C PHE A 100 34.52 25.20 -5.92
N LYS A 101 33.64 26.13 -5.55
CA LYS A 101 32.26 25.80 -5.15
C LYS A 101 31.48 25.13 -6.29
N TRP A 102 31.61 25.66 -7.52
CA TRP A 102 30.94 25.06 -8.67
C TRP A 102 31.48 23.66 -8.97
N PHE A 103 32.78 23.46 -8.93
CA PHE A 103 33.43 22.16 -9.15
C PHE A 103 32.96 21.12 -8.11
N PHE A 104 32.93 21.51 -6.84
CA PHE A 104 32.42 20.64 -5.78
C PHE A 104 30.93 20.30 -5.99
N LYS A 105 30.11 21.29 -6.33
CA LYS A 105 28.70 21.09 -6.67
C LYS A 105 28.53 20.14 -7.86
N ALA A 106 29.32 20.29 -8.88
CA ALA A 106 29.31 19.41 -10.05
C ALA A 106 29.69 17.97 -9.71
N ALA A 107 30.76 17.79 -8.91
CA ALA A 107 31.19 16.46 -8.46
C ALA A 107 30.09 15.74 -7.66
N VAL A 108 29.45 16.44 -6.71
CA VAL A 108 28.32 15.91 -5.92
C VAL A 108 27.13 15.57 -6.81
N ALA A 109 26.79 16.45 -7.75
CA ALA A 109 25.67 16.25 -8.66
C ALA A 109 25.86 15.04 -9.59
N ILE A 110 27.06 14.86 -10.14
CA ILE A 110 27.42 13.68 -10.95
C ILE A 110 27.33 12.41 -10.10
N TYR A 111 27.87 12.44 -8.87
CA TYR A 111 27.80 11.31 -7.95
C TYR A 111 26.35 10.92 -7.65
N LEU A 112 25.47 11.89 -7.36
CA LEU A 112 24.06 11.64 -7.10
C LEU A 112 23.34 11.02 -8.31
N VAL A 113 23.62 11.50 -9.53
CA VAL A 113 23.00 10.96 -10.75
C VAL A 113 23.44 9.52 -11.04
N THR A 114 24.74 9.24 -10.86
CA THR A 114 25.29 7.90 -11.13
C THR A 114 24.87 6.85 -10.09
N HIS A 115 24.57 7.27 -8.85
CA HIS A 115 24.14 6.38 -7.76
C HIS A 115 22.66 6.56 -7.41
N THR A 116 21.89 7.18 -8.30
CA THR A 116 20.49 7.52 -8.05
C THR A 116 19.66 6.29 -7.67
N PHE A 117 19.84 5.18 -8.36
CA PHE A 117 19.05 3.97 -8.13
C PHE A 117 19.19 3.48 -6.67
N ASP A 118 20.41 3.37 -6.18
CA ASP A 118 20.69 2.91 -4.82
C ASP A 118 20.20 3.90 -3.76
N ILE A 119 20.34 5.20 -4.01
CA ILE A 119 19.85 6.27 -3.12
C ILE A 119 18.33 6.23 -3.01
N VAL A 120 17.64 6.09 -4.13
CA VAL A 120 16.18 6.05 -4.18
C VAL A 120 15.64 4.77 -3.52
N MET A 121 16.30 3.62 -3.72
CA MET A 121 15.95 2.39 -3.04
C MET A 121 16.10 2.48 -1.52
N ALA A 122 17.14 3.16 -1.02
CA ALA A 122 17.31 3.38 0.41
C ALA A 122 16.13 4.15 1.05
N VAL A 123 15.44 5.02 0.30
CA VAL A 123 14.24 5.71 0.79
C VAL A 123 13.10 4.70 1.04
N PHE A 124 12.96 3.68 0.17
CA PHE A 124 11.95 2.64 0.37
C PHE A 124 12.32 1.68 1.51
N ASP A 125 13.60 1.42 1.75
CA ASP A 125 14.05 0.63 2.90
C ASP A 125 13.71 1.34 4.22
N ILE A 126 13.87 2.67 4.28
CA ILE A 126 13.43 3.47 5.43
C ILE A 126 11.89 3.38 5.59
N GLY A 127 11.15 3.55 4.50
CA GLY A 127 9.69 3.42 4.49
C GLY A 127 9.23 2.06 5.01
N GLN A 128 9.92 0.98 4.62
CA GLN A 128 9.63 -0.37 5.09
C GLN A 128 9.86 -0.54 6.60
N ASN A 129 10.92 0.03 7.15
CA ASN A 129 11.16 -0.01 8.59
C ASN A 129 10.01 0.62 9.38
N VAL A 130 9.44 1.72 8.85
CA VAL A 130 8.26 2.37 9.44
C VAL A 130 7.02 1.47 9.34
N VAL A 131 6.82 0.80 8.20
CA VAL A 131 5.72 -0.16 7.99
C VAL A 131 5.84 -1.34 8.96
N SER A 132 7.03 -1.92 9.09
CA SER A 132 7.29 -3.05 10.00
C SER A 132 7.04 -2.66 11.46
N GLY A 133 7.43 -1.44 11.87
CA GLY A 133 7.13 -0.90 13.18
C GLY A 133 5.62 -0.78 13.43
N ALA A 134 4.87 -0.27 12.46
CA ALA A 134 3.41 -0.17 12.53
C ALA A 134 2.74 -1.56 12.59
N ALA A 135 3.20 -2.51 11.78
CA ALA A 135 2.70 -3.89 11.81
C ALA A 135 2.87 -4.54 13.20
N GLY A 136 4.03 -4.32 13.86
CA GLY A 136 4.28 -4.82 15.21
C GLY A 136 3.31 -4.28 16.26
N VAL A 137 2.88 -3.02 16.14
CA VAL A 137 1.86 -2.42 17.03
C VAL A 137 0.46 -2.98 16.76
N ILE A 138 0.14 -3.26 15.49
CA ILE A 138 -1.18 -3.74 15.06
C ILE A 138 -1.38 -5.21 15.41
N HIS A 139 -0.38 -6.08 15.23
CA HIS A 139 -0.49 -7.54 15.45
C HIS A 139 -0.89 -7.95 16.88
N GLY A 140 -0.72 -7.10 17.87
CA GLY A 140 -1.07 -7.43 19.26
C GLY A 140 -2.58 -7.49 19.57
N ASN A 141 -3.48 -7.01 18.68
CA ASN A 141 -4.87 -6.74 19.02
C ASN A 141 -5.91 -7.13 17.94
N THR A 142 -5.57 -7.94 16.94
CA THR A 142 -6.36 -7.93 15.68
C THR A 142 -6.86 -9.28 15.15
N SER A 143 -6.77 -10.38 15.90
CA SER A 143 -7.35 -11.66 15.46
C SER A 143 -8.75 -11.86 16.03
N ILE A 144 -9.70 -12.19 15.15
CA ILE A 144 -11.05 -12.66 15.51
C ILE A 144 -10.88 -14.07 16.08
N ASP A 145 -11.43 -14.31 17.26
CA ASP A 145 -11.65 -15.68 17.75
C ASP A 145 -12.83 -16.30 16.99
N ILE A 146 -12.49 -17.06 15.95
CA ILE A 146 -13.48 -17.63 15.03
C ILE A 146 -14.35 -18.64 15.76
N ASP A 147 -13.77 -19.49 16.59
CA ASP A 147 -14.50 -20.58 17.27
C ASP A 147 -15.51 -19.99 18.25
N ALA A 148 -15.13 -19.02 19.06
CA ALA A 148 -16.03 -18.36 19.99
C ALA A 148 -17.16 -17.62 19.26
N THR A 149 -16.84 -16.95 18.14
CA THR A 149 -17.81 -16.21 17.32
C THR A 149 -18.83 -17.14 16.67
N ILE A 150 -18.38 -18.23 16.07
CA ILE A 150 -19.25 -19.24 15.43
C ILE A 150 -20.13 -19.91 16.48
N ALA A 151 -19.59 -20.27 17.65
CA ALA A 151 -20.39 -20.88 18.73
C ALA A 151 -21.52 -19.95 19.21
N GLN A 152 -21.26 -18.65 19.32
CA GLN A 152 -22.28 -17.66 19.66
C GLN A 152 -23.34 -17.53 18.58
N MET A 153 -22.94 -17.47 17.29
CA MET A 153 -23.88 -17.40 16.16
C MET A 153 -24.71 -18.66 16.01
N ARG A 154 -24.15 -19.85 16.29
CA ARG A 154 -24.86 -21.13 16.27
C ARG A 154 -26.05 -21.13 17.19
N THR A 155 -25.87 -20.64 18.43
CA THR A 155 -26.99 -20.55 19.40
C THR A 155 -28.15 -19.70 18.88
N GLY A 156 -27.84 -18.64 18.12
CA GLY A 156 -28.88 -17.85 17.44
C GLY A 156 -29.58 -18.61 16.29
N MET A 157 -28.81 -19.35 15.48
CA MET A 157 -29.33 -20.12 14.33
C MET A 157 -30.21 -21.29 14.74
N GLU A 158 -29.94 -21.96 15.85
CA GLU A 158 -30.75 -23.09 16.37
C GLU A 158 -32.18 -22.66 16.67
N ASN A 159 -32.41 -21.38 17.01
CA ASN A 159 -33.75 -20.83 17.28
C ASN A 159 -34.48 -20.35 16.02
N MET A 160 -33.84 -20.34 14.86
CA MET A 160 -34.41 -19.87 13.59
C MET A 160 -35.27 -20.97 12.91
N GLY A 161 -36.27 -20.54 12.16
CA GLY A 161 -37.03 -21.41 11.25
C GLY A 161 -36.27 -21.75 9.97
N VAL A 162 -36.70 -22.83 9.27
CA VAL A 162 -36.06 -23.24 7.99
C VAL A 162 -36.03 -22.10 6.96
N GLY A 163 -37.12 -21.31 6.89
CA GLY A 163 -37.19 -20.16 5.97
C GLY A 163 -36.17 -19.04 6.30
N GLU A 164 -35.97 -18.78 7.57
CA GLU A 164 -34.97 -17.78 8.05
C GLU A 164 -33.55 -18.29 7.78
N LEU A 165 -33.26 -19.56 8.02
CA LEU A 165 -31.97 -20.17 7.72
C LEU A 165 -31.66 -20.18 6.21
N LEU A 166 -32.66 -20.41 5.35
CA LEU A 166 -32.52 -20.28 3.91
C LEU A 166 -32.17 -18.84 3.52
N GLY A 167 -32.85 -17.84 4.10
CA GLY A 167 -32.53 -16.44 3.91
C GLY A 167 -31.10 -16.12 4.33
N LEU A 168 -30.67 -16.54 5.53
CA LEU A 168 -29.34 -16.37 6.07
C LEU A 168 -28.27 -17.07 5.21
N SER A 169 -28.56 -18.23 4.65
CA SER A 169 -27.66 -18.97 3.77
C SER A 169 -27.37 -18.22 2.46
N ILE A 170 -28.38 -17.59 1.87
CA ILE A 170 -28.24 -16.75 0.67
C ILE A 170 -27.46 -15.48 1.01
N GLU A 171 -27.78 -14.87 2.14
CA GLU A 171 -27.07 -13.67 2.62
C GLU A 171 -25.57 -13.92 2.83
N THR A 172 -25.20 -14.99 3.54
CA THR A 172 -23.79 -15.35 3.76
C THR A 172 -23.06 -15.65 2.46
N LEU A 173 -23.71 -16.26 1.48
CA LEU A 173 -23.14 -16.51 0.15
C LEU A 173 -22.89 -15.20 -0.62
N LEU A 174 -23.83 -14.27 -0.60
CA LEU A 174 -23.68 -12.97 -1.27
C LEU A 174 -22.57 -12.14 -0.61
N ILE A 175 -22.52 -12.12 0.72
CA ILE A 175 -21.48 -11.42 1.47
C ILE A 175 -20.09 -12.04 1.20
N SER A 176 -19.98 -13.36 1.22
CA SER A 176 -18.73 -14.07 0.89
C SER A 176 -18.25 -13.72 -0.52
N LEU A 177 -19.15 -13.66 -1.51
CA LEU A 177 -18.82 -13.22 -2.86
C LEU A 177 -18.32 -11.78 -2.89
N CYS A 178 -18.99 -10.88 -2.18
CA CYS A 178 -18.58 -9.48 -2.05
C CYS A 178 -17.16 -9.37 -1.44
N LEU A 179 -16.90 -10.10 -0.35
CA LEU A 179 -15.57 -10.12 0.29
C LEU A 179 -14.48 -10.65 -0.64
N LYS A 180 -14.75 -11.67 -1.45
CA LYS A 180 -13.79 -12.17 -2.46
C LYS A 180 -13.49 -11.13 -3.53
N ILE A 181 -14.49 -10.39 -4.00
CA ILE A 181 -14.27 -9.28 -4.96
C ILE A 181 -13.40 -8.20 -4.31
N MET A 182 -13.70 -7.79 -3.07
CA MET A 182 -12.90 -6.80 -2.34
C MET A 182 -11.46 -7.30 -2.13
N ALA A 183 -11.26 -8.59 -1.85
CA ALA A 183 -9.93 -9.19 -1.72
C ALA A 183 -9.10 -9.05 -3.00
N ILE A 184 -9.70 -9.26 -4.17
CA ILE A 184 -9.05 -9.06 -5.48
C ILE A 184 -8.69 -7.58 -5.66
N LEU A 185 -9.62 -6.65 -5.37
CA LEU A 185 -9.36 -5.22 -5.50
C LEU A 185 -8.22 -4.74 -4.59
N ILE A 186 -8.17 -5.23 -3.35
CA ILE A 186 -7.06 -4.93 -2.43
C ILE A 186 -5.73 -5.42 -3.01
N THR A 187 -5.68 -6.63 -3.55
CA THR A 187 -4.49 -7.17 -4.21
C THR A 187 -4.05 -6.28 -5.38
N VAL A 188 -5.00 -5.84 -6.22
CA VAL A 188 -4.72 -4.92 -7.34
C VAL A 188 -4.12 -3.59 -6.83
N ILE A 189 -4.61 -3.06 -5.72
CA ILE A 189 -4.08 -1.83 -5.12
C ILE A 189 -2.62 -2.02 -4.67
N LEU A 190 -2.32 -3.12 -3.98
CA LEU A 190 -0.97 -3.40 -3.46
C LEU A 190 0.04 -3.62 -4.60
N TYR A 191 -0.32 -4.41 -5.60
CA TYR A 191 0.52 -4.63 -6.78
C TYR A 191 0.66 -3.35 -7.61
N GLY A 192 -0.42 -2.58 -7.77
CA GLY A 192 -0.40 -1.28 -8.45
C GLY A 192 0.57 -0.30 -7.79
N ARG A 193 0.60 -0.25 -6.45
CA ARG A 193 1.60 0.54 -5.71
C ARG A 193 3.03 0.11 -6.03
N MET A 194 3.31 -1.20 -6.07
CA MET A 194 4.65 -1.70 -6.36
C MET A 194 5.08 -1.36 -7.78
N ILE A 195 4.16 -1.45 -8.75
CA ILE A 195 4.41 -1.04 -10.15
C ILE A 195 4.69 0.47 -10.21
N GLU A 196 3.92 1.30 -9.49
CA GLU A 196 4.14 2.76 -9.42
C GLU A 196 5.53 3.08 -8.85
N ILE A 197 5.97 2.37 -7.81
CA ILE A 197 7.32 2.48 -7.25
C ILE A 197 8.37 2.19 -8.32
N TYR A 198 8.29 1.06 -9.00
CA TYR A 198 9.27 0.70 -10.02
C TYR A 198 9.29 1.66 -11.21
N CYS A 199 8.13 2.11 -11.68
CA CYS A 199 8.04 3.13 -12.74
C CYS A 199 8.71 4.42 -12.30
N THR A 200 8.43 4.88 -11.08
CA THR A 200 9.01 6.12 -10.54
C THR A 200 10.52 6.00 -10.38
N VAL A 201 11.01 4.88 -9.84
CA VAL A 201 12.45 4.65 -9.62
C VAL A 201 13.21 4.52 -10.93
N SER A 202 12.62 3.90 -11.95
CA SER A 202 13.29 3.68 -13.26
C SER A 202 13.77 4.98 -13.91
N ILE A 203 13.02 6.09 -13.76
CA ILE A 203 13.31 7.40 -14.36
C ILE A 203 14.01 8.38 -13.42
N ALA A 204 14.30 7.96 -12.19
CA ALA A 204 14.84 8.80 -11.12
C ALA A 204 16.07 9.63 -11.50
N PRO A 205 17.05 9.14 -12.30
CA PRO A 205 18.24 9.93 -12.66
C PRO A 205 17.91 11.24 -13.36
N ILE A 206 16.82 11.31 -14.15
CA ILE A 206 16.44 12.52 -14.91
C ILE A 206 16.06 13.69 -13.99
N PRO A 207 15.04 13.57 -13.10
CA PRO A 207 14.70 14.65 -12.19
C PRO A 207 15.83 14.99 -11.21
N ILE A 208 16.63 14.01 -10.77
CA ILE A 208 17.79 14.27 -9.90
C ILE A 208 18.86 15.09 -10.60
N ALA A 209 19.09 14.87 -11.90
CA ALA A 209 20.02 15.66 -12.69
C ALA A 209 19.66 17.17 -12.72
N THR A 210 18.37 17.50 -12.62
CA THR A 210 17.91 18.91 -12.61
C THR A 210 18.10 19.62 -11.28
N MET A 211 18.30 18.90 -10.16
CA MET A 211 18.38 19.47 -8.81
C MET A 211 19.55 20.44 -8.63
N SER A 212 20.58 20.31 -9.45
CA SER A 212 21.77 21.16 -9.37
C SER A 212 21.53 22.58 -9.89
N ASN A 213 20.47 22.83 -10.63
CA ASN A 213 20.14 24.14 -11.18
C ASN A 213 19.09 24.86 -10.33
N ARG A 214 19.25 26.18 -10.17
CA ARG A 214 18.35 27.00 -9.36
C ARG A 214 16.96 27.15 -10.00
N GLU A 215 16.89 27.21 -11.33
CA GLU A 215 15.63 27.39 -12.06
C GLU A 215 14.86 26.07 -12.23
N TRP A 216 15.55 24.97 -12.51
CA TRP A 216 14.95 23.66 -12.80
C TRP A 216 14.96 22.69 -11.61
N GLY A 217 15.61 23.05 -10.52
CA GLY A 217 15.74 22.22 -9.31
C GLY A 217 14.40 21.87 -8.65
N SER A 218 13.34 22.64 -8.95
CA SER A 218 11.98 22.32 -8.52
C SER A 218 11.46 20.97 -9.05
N ILE A 219 11.89 20.54 -10.26
CA ILE A 219 11.53 19.25 -10.85
C ILE A 219 12.06 18.12 -9.97
N GLY A 220 13.36 18.13 -9.65
CA GLY A 220 13.98 17.12 -8.79
C GLY A 220 13.44 17.15 -7.37
N THR A 221 13.19 18.35 -6.80
CA THR A 221 12.62 18.49 -5.46
C THR A 221 11.21 17.92 -5.38
N ASN A 222 10.35 18.19 -6.36
CA ASN A 222 9.00 17.65 -6.42
C ASN A 222 9.03 16.13 -6.63
N TYR A 223 9.96 15.63 -7.45
CA TYR A 223 10.18 14.20 -7.61
C TYR A 223 10.52 13.52 -6.27
N LEU A 224 11.46 14.07 -5.49
CA LEU A 224 11.80 13.53 -4.17
C LEU A 224 10.62 13.55 -3.20
N LYS A 225 9.81 14.62 -3.19
CA LYS A 225 8.57 14.66 -2.40
C LYS A 225 7.61 13.53 -2.79
N GLY A 226 7.44 13.28 -4.10
CA GLY A 226 6.64 12.17 -4.62
C GLY A 226 7.18 10.81 -4.20
N LEU A 227 8.49 10.65 -4.21
CA LEU A 227 9.17 9.44 -3.77
C LEU A 227 8.94 9.15 -2.29
N PHE A 228 9.11 10.16 -1.42
CA PHE A 228 8.78 10.04 0.00
C PHE A 228 7.31 9.72 0.22
N ALA A 229 6.41 10.36 -0.53
CA ALA A 229 4.99 10.06 -0.47
C ALA A 229 4.70 8.57 -0.77
N LEU A 230 5.30 8.01 -1.83
CA LEU A 230 5.18 6.59 -2.17
C LEU A 230 5.79 5.67 -1.09
N ALA A 231 6.94 6.03 -0.53
CA ALA A 231 7.56 5.24 0.54
C ALA A 231 6.67 5.20 1.79
N PHE A 232 6.12 6.34 2.21
CA PHE A 232 5.26 6.42 3.39
C PHE A 232 3.80 6.01 3.14
N GLN A 233 3.36 5.83 1.90
CA GLN A 233 2.04 5.28 1.58
C GLN A 233 1.83 3.93 2.26
N GLY A 234 2.86 3.09 2.37
CA GLY A 234 2.79 1.81 3.06
C GLY A 234 2.37 1.94 4.52
N PHE A 235 2.88 2.96 5.23
CA PHE A 235 2.46 3.26 6.61
C PHE A 235 0.98 3.63 6.68
N LEU A 236 0.48 4.47 5.76
CA LEU A 236 -0.94 4.83 5.71
C LEU A 236 -1.84 3.61 5.43
N ILE A 237 -1.39 2.69 4.58
CA ILE A 237 -2.07 1.41 4.34
C ILE A 237 -2.16 0.63 5.66
N MET A 238 -1.06 0.52 6.42
CA MET A 238 -1.06 -0.17 7.72
C MET A 238 -2.00 0.49 8.72
N VAL A 239 -2.08 1.81 8.77
CA VAL A 239 -3.05 2.54 9.61
C VAL A 239 -4.48 2.16 9.23
N CYS A 240 -4.83 2.14 7.94
CA CYS A 240 -6.16 1.73 7.48
C CYS A 240 -6.48 0.28 7.87
N VAL A 241 -5.52 -0.63 7.74
CA VAL A 241 -5.66 -2.04 8.14
C VAL A 241 -5.84 -2.19 9.65
N GLY A 242 -5.08 -1.42 10.44
CA GLY A 242 -5.22 -1.41 11.90
C GLY A 242 -6.61 -0.92 12.35
N ILE A 243 -7.11 0.16 11.76
CA ILE A 243 -8.46 0.66 12.01
C ILE A 243 -9.50 -0.40 11.64
N TYR A 244 -9.38 -1.00 10.46
CA TYR A 244 -10.26 -2.07 10.02
C TYR A 244 -10.29 -3.23 10.99
N ALA A 245 -9.15 -3.71 11.45
CA ALA A 245 -9.04 -4.83 12.37
C ALA A 245 -9.73 -4.53 13.72
N VAL A 246 -9.55 -3.31 14.26
CA VAL A 246 -10.24 -2.88 15.50
C VAL A 246 -11.75 -2.81 15.31
N LEU A 247 -12.20 -2.27 14.17
CA LEU A 247 -13.63 -2.18 13.86
C LEU A 247 -14.28 -3.56 13.73
N ILE A 248 -13.63 -4.50 13.06
CA ILE A 248 -14.12 -5.87 12.93
C ILE A 248 -14.22 -6.58 14.29
N ASN A 249 -13.19 -6.47 15.13
CA ASN A 249 -13.22 -7.06 16.47
C ASN A 249 -14.33 -6.49 17.36
N GLY A 250 -14.64 -5.19 17.23
CA GLY A 250 -15.71 -4.56 17.99
C GLY A 250 -17.12 -5.00 17.59
N MET A 251 -17.30 -5.62 16.40
CA MET A 251 -18.62 -5.97 15.87
C MET A 251 -19.13 -7.35 16.25
N ILE A 252 -18.25 -8.26 16.64
CA ILE A 252 -18.57 -9.63 17.02
C ILE A 252 -19.55 -9.68 18.21
N ILE A 253 -19.74 -8.54 18.89
CA ILE A 253 -20.64 -8.35 20.03
C ILE A 253 -22.04 -7.87 19.59
N ALA A 254 -22.34 -7.81 18.27
CA ALA A 254 -23.60 -7.27 17.76
C ALA A 254 -24.81 -8.16 18.07
N ASP A 255 -25.95 -7.53 18.36
CA ASP A 255 -27.19 -8.15 18.83
C ASP A 255 -27.88 -9.09 17.81
N SER A 256 -27.45 -9.14 16.53
CA SER A 256 -27.98 -10.02 15.52
C SER A 256 -26.93 -10.46 14.49
N ILE A 257 -27.05 -11.73 14.03
CA ILE A 257 -26.17 -12.32 13.00
C ILE A 257 -26.18 -11.49 11.71
N HIS A 258 -27.36 -11.06 11.25
CA HIS A 258 -27.53 -10.23 10.05
C HIS A 258 -26.76 -8.89 10.16
N SER A 259 -26.88 -8.23 11.31
CA SER A 259 -26.17 -6.95 11.56
C SER A 259 -24.65 -7.15 11.55
N ALA A 260 -24.14 -8.20 12.18
CA ALA A 260 -22.72 -8.52 12.21
C ALA A 260 -22.19 -8.77 10.80
N LEU A 261 -22.86 -9.60 9.99
CA LEU A 261 -22.48 -9.93 8.62
C LEU A 261 -22.44 -8.69 7.70
N PHE A 262 -23.50 -7.89 7.77
CA PHE A 262 -23.59 -6.66 6.96
C PHE A 262 -22.49 -5.67 7.31
N SER A 263 -22.15 -5.58 8.57
CA SER A 263 -21.12 -4.69 9.07
C SER A 263 -19.73 -5.16 8.65
N VAL A 264 -19.42 -6.47 8.67
CA VAL A 264 -18.17 -7.04 8.12
C VAL A 264 -18.01 -6.64 6.65
N ALA A 265 -19.07 -6.82 5.85
CA ALA A 265 -19.05 -6.42 4.45
C ALA A 265 -18.81 -4.91 4.29
N ALA A 266 -19.55 -4.08 5.03
CA ALA A 266 -19.44 -2.63 4.98
C ALA A 266 -18.03 -2.15 5.34
N TYR A 267 -17.41 -2.66 6.41
CA TYR A 267 -16.07 -2.26 6.80
C TYR A 267 -15.00 -2.74 5.81
N THR A 268 -15.18 -3.91 5.19
CA THR A 268 -14.27 -4.37 4.13
C THR A 268 -14.35 -3.47 2.89
N VAL A 269 -15.55 -3.02 2.53
CA VAL A 269 -15.75 -2.03 1.46
C VAL A 269 -15.07 -0.71 1.81
N ILE A 270 -15.27 -0.21 3.05
CA ILE A 270 -14.61 1.01 3.54
C ILE A 270 -13.09 0.87 3.49
N LEU A 271 -12.53 -0.27 3.94
CA LEU A 271 -11.10 -0.54 3.84
C LEU A 271 -10.63 -0.43 2.39
N CYS A 272 -11.28 -1.11 1.46
CA CYS A 272 -10.91 -1.09 0.04
C CYS A 272 -10.85 0.33 -0.51
N PHE A 273 -11.90 1.14 -0.30
CA PHE A 273 -11.92 2.54 -0.74
C PHE A 273 -10.90 3.43 -0.02
N SER A 274 -10.63 3.17 1.25
CA SER A 274 -9.60 3.89 2.01
C SER A 274 -8.21 3.61 1.44
N LEU A 275 -7.91 2.36 1.10
CA LEU A 275 -6.65 1.97 0.48
C LEU A 275 -6.42 2.67 -0.86
N PHE A 276 -7.43 2.82 -1.70
CA PHE A 276 -7.34 3.60 -2.95
C PHE A 276 -6.93 5.06 -2.72
N LYS A 277 -7.37 5.65 -1.60
CA LYS A 277 -7.08 7.05 -1.28
C LYS A 277 -5.71 7.27 -0.62
N THR A 278 -5.04 6.21 -0.14
CA THR A 278 -3.76 6.36 0.57
C THR A 278 -2.68 7.02 -0.28
N GLY A 279 -2.62 6.74 -1.58
CA GLY A 279 -1.66 7.36 -2.50
C GLY A 279 -1.85 8.87 -2.63
N SER A 280 -3.08 9.32 -2.86
CA SER A 280 -3.39 10.76 -2.95
C SER A 280 -3.20 11.47 -1.62
N LEU A 281 -3.53 10.81 -0.51
CA LEU A 281 -3.32 11.35 0.84
C LEU A 281 -1.82 11.51 1.13
N ALA A 282 -1.00 10.51 0.81
CA ALA A 282 0.45 10.59 0.97
C ALA A 282 1.02 11.75 0.15
N LYS A 283 0.66 11.87 -1.14
CA LYS A 283 1.08 12.99 -2.00
C LYS A 283 0.68 14.35 -1.42
N SER A 284 -0.53 14.46 -0.88
CA SER A 284 -1.01 15.70 -0.24
C SER A 284 -0.18 16.07 1.01
N ILE A 285 0.14 15.10 1.87
CA ILE A 285 0.94 15.31 3.10
C ILE A 285 2.34 15.83 2.75
N PHE A 286 2.97 15.29 1.72
CA PHE A 286 4.31 15.67 1.28
C PHE A 286 4.34 16.85 0.30
N HIS A 287 3.17 17.46 0.00
CA HIS A 287 3.04 18.51 -1.02
C HIS A 287 3.71 18.12 -2.35
N ALA A 288 3.51 16.86 -2.76
CA ALA A 288 3.96 16.33 -4.04
C ALA A 288 2.87 16.58 -5.09
N HIS A 289 3.21 17.36 -6.12
CA HIS A 289 2.31 17.72 -7.23
C HIS A 289 2.71 17.01 -8.50
#